data_39c9a7cc056f5adcb1d4303ee59dad19
#
_entry.id   39c9a7cc056f5adcb1d4303ee59dad19
#
_cell.length_a   1.000
_cell.length_b   1.000
_cell.length_c   1.000
_cell.angle_alpha   90.00
_cell.angle_beta   90.00
_cell.angle_gamma   90.00
#
_symmetry.space_group_name_H-M   'P 1'
#
loop_
_entity.id
_entity.type
_entity.pdbx_description
1 polymer ?
#
loop_
_entity_poly.entity_id
_entity_poly.type
_entity_poly.pdbx_seq_one_letter_code
_entity_poly.pdbx_strand_id
1 'polypeptide(L)'
;MINRFRVLHSISLRRGFGTVAVGGATLLLLLLVQAPKAGADDKAKATAARCTLSDADFDTAADVHALDEYRDAIAQLLKQGDFAQLDCLADAARAGKTRFSGGAWKLRNIYIGLEEPRPGHPTQEDWSQHFELLERWQKQNPSSITVPIALAESYVRYGWDARGGGFADSVSESGWKLMAERAAKARAILEEKAELAKKCPDWYLAMQMVAQAQSWDLAQVRALFEKAAAFEPGYQYYYRTLADYLQPKWSGEEGDAAEFAEEAANRVGGDDGDILYFWIADAIVCGCQDPVYTHFSWPRAQKGFTAMEKKYGSSMLFVNSYALMATNSDDMVAADPAFKRIGDEWDKDRWGTEDSFKGQRDIAAQLAPMQAKARAFHAEAEANMKSAEGRAYRVAFDPKLAVFEQPCVSEINGDPSKFELLVEVGERGAANEAHTEKRPTGFAMCVMKGIYAAYVKKETPFPRPPKVPFRMILEIDPTTLSAAK
;
A
#
# COMPACT_ATOMS: atom_id res chain seq x y z
N MET A 1 17.08 33.77 -19.56
CA MET A 1 17.21 33.87 -21.03
C MET A 1 16.46 32.64 -21.57
N ILE A 2 15.17 32.79 -21.86
CA ILE A 2 14.52 33.04 -23.16
C ILE A 2 15.03 32.06 -24.23
N ASN A 3 14.21 31.07 -24.62
CA ASN A 3 13.40 31.16 -25.83
C ASN A 3 12.40 29.97 -25.98
N ARG A 4 11.18 30.39 -26.35
CA ARG A 4 10.05 29.58 -26.82
C ARG A 4 10.27 29.16 -28.27
N PHE A 5 9.73 28.01 -28.69
CA PHE A 5 9.14 27.88 -30.03
C PHE A 5 7.90 26.97 -30.01
N ARG A 6 6.77 27.59 -30.32
CA ARG A 6 5.53 26.94 -30.76
C ARG A 6 5.62 26.78 -32.29
N VAL A 7 5.15 25.65 -32.82
CA VAL A 7 4.63 25.59 -34.20
C VAL A 7 3.36 24.77 -34.21
N LEU A 8 2.27 25.48 -34.54
CA LEU A 8 0.97 24.94 -34.97
C LEU A 8 1.05 24.63 -36.48
N HIS A 9 0.49 23.51 -36.91
CA HIS A 9 -0.03 23.39 -38.29
C HIS A 9 -1.32 22.56 -38.30
N SER A 10 -2.38 23.22 -38.69
CA SER A 10 -3.69 22.71 -39.07
C SER A 10 -3.73 22.52 -40.59
N ILE A 11 -4.34 21.43 -41.09
CA ILE A 11 -4.92 21.30 -42.44
C ILE A 11 -5.98 20.19 -42.33
N SER A 12 -7.25 20.50 -42.33
CA SER A 12 -8.23 20.77 -43.40
C SER A 12 -8.86 19.52 -44.04
N LEU A 13 -10.17 19.48 -43.88
CA LEU A 13 -11.17 18.53 -44.46
C LEU A 13 -11.13 18.47 -45.97
N ARG A 14 -11.46 17.29 -46.54
CA ARG A 14 -12.31 17.22 -47.78
C ARG A 14 -13.30 16.06 -47.71
N ARG A 15 -14.55 16.42 -47.94
CA ARG A 15 -15.67 15.54 -48.20
C ARG A 15 -15.62 15.03 -49.64
N GLY A 16 -16.07 13.80 -49.87
CA GLY A 16 -16.42 13.29 -51.20
C GLY A 16 -17.62 12.37 -51.10
N PHE A 17 -18.75 12.83 -51.65
CA PHE A 17 -19.97 12.06 -51.87
C PHE A 17 -19.85 11.26 -53.15
N GLY A 18 -20.37 10.03 -53.18
CA GLY A 18 -20.56 9.24 -54.37
C GLY A 18 -21.66 8.19 -54.18
N THR A 19 -22.71 8.34 -54.93
CA THR A 19 -23.97 7.60 -54.92
C THR A 19 -24.00 6.33 -55.74
N VAL A 20 -24.69 5.30 -55.21
CA VAL A 20 -25.68 4.34 -55.79
C VAL A 20 -25.25 3.38 -56.91
N ALA A 21 -25.41 2.09 -56.64
CA ALA A 21 -26.01 1.13 -57.59
C ALA A 21 -26.66 -0.06 -56.84
N VAL A 22 -27.91 -0.31 -57.14
CA VAL A 22 -28.79 -1.39 -56.66
C VAL A 22 -28.49 -2.64 -57.53
N GLY A 23 -28.19 -3.78 -56.90
CA GLY A 23 -28.13 -5.07 -57.56
C GLY A 23 -28.59 -6.17 -56.61
N GLY A 24 -29.77 -6.72 -56.83
CA GLY A 24 -30.32 -7.81 -56.06
C GLY A 24 -29.59 -9.11 -56.30
N ALA A 25 -29.24 -9.79 -55.21
CA ALA A 25 -28.84 -11.18 -55.22
C ALA A 25 -29.41 -11.89 -54.00
N THR A 26 -30.16 -12.90 -54.23
CA THR A 26 -30.84 -13.79 -53.29
C THR A 26 -29.80 -14.47 -52.39
N LEU A 27 -29.80 -14.17 -51.10
CA LEU A 27 -28.84 -14.74 -50.14
C LEU A 27 -29.49 -15.96 -49.47
N LEU A 28 -28.93 -17.12 -49.78
CA LEU A 28 -29.19 -18.39 -49.08
C LEU A 28 -28.60 -18.25 -47.67
N LEU A 29 -29.45 -18.21 -46.64
CA LEU A 29 -29.05 -18.14 -45.24
C LEU A 29 -28.55 -19.52 -44.78
N LEU A 30 -27.26 -19.76 -44.88
CA LEU A 30 -26.57 -20.83 -44.13
C LEU A 30 -26.41 -20.34 -42.68
N LEU A 31 -27.27 -20.82 -41.78
CA LEU A 31 -27.12 -20.70 -40.34
C LEU A 31 -25.90 -21.54 -39.91
N LEU A 32 -24.73 -20.92 -39.97
CA LEU A 32 -23.57 -21.40 -39.20
C LEU A 32 -23.83 -21.16 -37.72
N VAL A 33 -24.28 -22.19 -37.02
CA VAL A 33 -24.27 -22.24 -35.56
C VAL A 33 -22.79 -22.11 -35.13
N GLN A 34 -22.36 -20.91 -34.83
CA GLN A 34 -21.08 -20.69 -34.17
C GLN A 34 -21.20 -21.24 -32.76
N ALA A 35 -20.50 -22.34 -32.46
CA ALA A 35 -20.29 -22.78 -31.11
C ALA A 35 -19.69 -21.61 -30.31
N PRO A 36 -20.16 -21.33 -29.07
CA PRO A 36 -19.58 -20.29 -28.26
C PRO A 36 -18.09 -20.60 -28.06
N LYS A 37 -17.22 -19.66 -28.44
CA LYS A 37 -15.80 -19.76 -28.06
C LYS A 37 -15.75 -19.72 -26.54
N ALA A 38 -15.42 -20.85 -25.93
CA ALA A 38 -15.11 -20.89 -24.51
C ALA A 38 -14.10 -19.77 -24.19
N GLY A 39 -14.47 -18.86 -23.29
CA GLY A 39 -13.64 -17.73 -22.92
C GLY A 39 -12.33 -18.22 -22.30
N ALA A 40 -11.34 -17.33 -22.22
CA ALA A 40 -10.07 -17.62 -21.54
C ALA A 40 -10.30 -18.11 -20.09
N ASP A 41 -11.32 -17.58 -19.44
CA ASP A 41 -11.75 -17.95 -18.08
C ASP A 41 -12.23 -19.41 -17.97
N ASP A 42 -12.97 -19.93 -18.99
CA ASP A 42 -13.44 -21.31 -18.96
C ASP A 42 -12.30 -22.31 -19.20
N LYS A 43 -11.31 -21.94 -20.02
CA LYS A 43 -10.11 -22.74 -20.20
C LYS A 43 -9.22 -22.75 -18.95
N ALA A 44 -9.05 -21.60 -18.31
CA ALA A 44 -8.29 -21.47 -17.06
C ALA A 44 -8.93 -22.30 -15.92
N LYS A 45 -10.26 -22.21 -15.76
CA LYS A 45 -11.01 -23.04 -14.80
C LYS A 45 -10.90 -24.54 -15.11
N ALA A 46 -10.99 -24.92 -16.39
CA ALA A 46 -10.86 -26.31 -16.80
C ALA A 46 -9.44 -26.86 -16.60
N THR A 47 -8.41 -26.02 -16.69
CA THR A 47 -7.00 -26.39 -16.43
C THR A 47 -6.76 -26.48 -14.92
N ALA A 48 -7.25 -25.51 -14.12
CA ALA A 48 -7.15 -25.52 -12.67
C ALA A 48 -7.82 -26.74 -12.04
N ALA A 49 -8.94 -27.22 -12.60
CA ALA A 49 -9.61 -28.43 -12.15
C ALA A 49 -8.81 -29.73 -12.35
N ARG A 50 -7.69 -29.68 -13.11
CA ARG A 50 -6.81 -30.84 -13.35
C ARG A 50 -5.57 -30.83 -12.45
N CYS A 51 -5.28 -29.72 -11.79
CA CYS A 51 -4.16 -29.62 -10.86
C CYS A 51 -4.60 -30.11 -9.48
N THR A 52 -3.76 -30.86 -8.78
CA THR A 52 -4.13 -31.55 -7.52
C THR A 52 -4.09 -30.65 -6.28
N LEU A 53 -3.38 -29.51 -6.35
CA LEU A 53 -3.34 -28.56 -5.22
C LEU A 53 -4.62 -27.74 -5.21
N SER A 54 -5.40 -27.86 -4.14
CA SER A 54 -6.68 -27.15 -3.97
C SER A 54 -6.46 -25.78 -3.34
N ASP A 55 -7.07 -24.75 -3.94
CA ASP A 55 -7.07 -23.41 -3.35
C ASP A 55 -7.86 -23.33 -2.02
N ALA A 56 -8.78 -24.30 -1.80
CA ALA A 56 -9.60 -24.33 -0.59
C ALA A 56 -8.79 -24.69 0.68
N ASP A 57 -7.57 -25.18 0.48
CA ASP A 57 -6.69 -25.57 1.58
C ASP A 57 -5.91 -24.35 2.17
N PHE A 58 -6.03 -23.16 1.53
CA PHE A 58 -5.27 -21.95 1.92
C PHE A 58 -6.19 -20.75 2.13
N ASP A 59 -6.76 -20.64 3.32
CA ASP A 59 -7.70 -19.56 3.67
C ASP A 59 -6.97 -18.28 4.12
N THR A 60 -6.52 -17.48 3.16
CA THR A 60 -5.86 -16.20 3.43
C THR A 60 -6.76 -15.17 4.11
N ALA A 61 -8.06 -15.41 4.21
CA ALA A 61 -8.98 -14.52 4.91
C ALA A 61 -8.96 -14.74 6.43
N ALA A 62 -8.72 -16.00 6.85
CA ALA A 62 -8.73 -16.40 8.25
C ALA A 62 -7.34 -16.62 8.84
N ASP A 63 -6.36 -17.00 8.02
CA ASP A 63 -5.01 -17.39 8.44
C ASP A 63 -3.95 -16.46 7.85
N VAL A 64 -3.15 -15.88 8.71
CA VAL A 64 -2.04 -15.00 8.34
C VAL A 64 -0.92 -15.75 7.64
N HIS A 65 -0.75 -17.04 7.91
CA HIS A 65 0.29 -17.91 7.36
C HIS A 65 -0.11 -18.62 6.06
N ALA A 66 -1.38 -18.57 5.65
CA ALA A 66 -1.91 -19.31 4.50
C ALA A 66 -1.11 -19.11 3.20
N LEU A 67 -0.55 -17.91 2.97
CA LEU A 67 0.32 -17.66 1.80
C LEU A 67 1.66 -18.38 1.93
N ASP A 68 2.25 -18.45 3.12
CA ASP A 68 3.51 -19.18 3.35
C ASP A 68 3.30 -20.68 3.25
N GLU A 69 2.19 -21.20 3.77
CA GLU A 69 1.79 -22.61 3.60
C GLU A 69 1.64 -22.97 2.13
N TYR A 70 1.00 -22.09 1.33
CA TYR A 70 0.92 -22.29 -0.13
C TYR A 70 2.29 -22.33 -0.79
N ARG A 71 3.19 -21.39 -0.45
CA ARG A 71 4.58 -21.34 -0.95
C ARG A 71 5.38 -22.58 -0.57
N ASP A 72 5.19 -23.06 0.68
CA ASP A 72 5.82 -24.29 1.15
C ASP A 72 5.29 -25.53 0.40
N ALA A 73 3.99 -25.58 0.11
CA ALA A 73 3.42 -26.64 -0.73
C ALA A 73 4.03 -26.62 -2.16
N ILE A 74 4.22 -25.45 -2.77
CA ILE A 74 4.90 -25.32 -4.06
C ILE A 74 6.35 -25.79 -3.97
N ALA A 75 7.11 -25.38 -2.94
CA ALA A 75 8.48 -25.85 -2.72
C ALA A 75 8.55 -27.36 -2.52
N GLN A 76 7.55 -27.94 -1.87
CA GLN A 76 7.46 -29.39 -1.67
C GLN A 76 7.23 -30.14 -2.98
N LEU A 77 6.38 -29.61 -3.89
CA LEU A 77 6.22 -30.18 -5.23
C LEU A 77 7.55 -30.18 -6.00
N LEU A 78 8.35 -29.10 -5.88
CA LEU A 78 9.69 -29.04 -6.47
C LEU A 78 10.60 -30.13 -5.92
N LYS A 79 10.66 -30.30 -4.59
CA LYS A 79 11.46 -31.34 -3.92
C LYS A 79 11.06 -32.76 -4.34
N GLN A 80 9.76 -33.00 -4.52
CA GLN A 80 9.25 -34.30 -5.01
C GLN A 80 9.52 -34.53 -6.49
N GLY A 81 9.90 -33.48 -7.24
CA GLY A 81 10.11 -33.57 -8.69
C GLY A 81 8.81 -33.63 -9.49
N ASP A 82 7.69 -33.18 -8.91
CA ASP A 82 6.40 -33.13 -9.61
C ASP A 82 6.30 -31.87 -10.48
N PHE A 83 7.16 -31.81 -11.48
CA PHE A 83 7.29 -30.68 -12.39
C PHE A 83 6.06 -30.47 -13.27
N ALA A 84 5.34 -31.56 -13.58
CA ALA A 84 4.10 -31.48 -14.36
C ALA A 84 3.02 -30.73 -13.59
N GLN A 85 2.93 -30.98 -12.29
CA GLN A 85 2.01 -30.27 -11.40
C GLN A 85 2.39 -28.79 -11.26
N LEU A 86 3.67 -28.47 -11.11
CA LEU A 86 4.16 -27.09 -11.05
C LEU A 86 3.85 -26.30 -12.33
N ASP A 87 4.09 -26.88 -13.51
CA ASP A 87 3.71 -26.25 -14.78
C ASP A 87 2.18 -26.09 -14.89
N CYS A 88 1.41 -27.10 -14.47
CA CYS A 88 -0.06 -27.03 -14.46
C CYS A 88 -0.56 -25.86 -13.63
N LEU A 89 -0.09 -25.71 -12.38
CA LEU A 89 -0.49 -24.65 -11.45
C LEU A 89 -0.10 -23.27 -11.97
N ALA A 90 1.15 -23.12 -12.46
CA ALA A 90 1.65 -21.87 -12.97
C ALA A 90 0.93 -21.42 -14.25
N ASP A 91 0.68 -22.35 -15.18
CA ASP A 91 -0.05 -22.07 -16.42
C ASP A 91 -1.50 -21.69 -16.15
N ALA A 92 -2.17 -22.38 -15.23
CA ALA A 92 -3.53 -22.05 -14.80
C ALA A 92 -3.59 -20.67 -14.14
N ALA A 93 -2.67 -20.36 -13.21
CA ALA A 93 -2.60 -19.08 -12.53
C ALA A 93 -2.30 -17.93 -13.51
N ARG A 94 -1.42 -18.16 -14.48
CA ARG A 94 -1.05 -17.18 -15.53
C ARG A 94 -2.22 -16.90 -16.47
N ALA A 95 -2.86 -17.95 -16.99
CA ALA A 95 -3.96 -17.83 -17.93
C ALA A 95 -5.21 -17.21 -17.27
N GLY A 96 -5.53 -17.61 -16.04
CA GLY A 96 -6.71 -17.15 -15.30
C GLY A 96 -6.48 -15.85 -14.53
N LYS A 97 -5.25 -15.36 -14.42
CA LYS A 97 -4.89 -14.19 -13.58
C LYS A 97 -5.47 -14.30 -12.16
N THR A 98 -5.46 -15.53 -11.65
CA THR A 98 -6.13 -15.86 -10.38
C THR A 98 -5.40 -15.28 -9.18
N ARG A 99 -6.19 -14.92 -8.15
CA ARG A 99 -5.69 -14.26 -6.94
C ARG A 99 -6.27 -14.92 -5.70
N PHE A 100 -5.56 -14.82 -4.61
CA PHE A 100 -6.06 -15.05 -3.26
C PHE A 100 -6.88 -13.85 -2.78
N SER A 101 -7.59 -14.02 -1.68
CA SER A 101 -8.19 -12.89 -0.97
C SER A 101 -7.15 -11.81 -0.66
N GLY A 102 -7.58 -10.54 -0.65
CA GLY A 102 -6.65 -9.41 -0.59
C GLY A 102 -5.91 -9.10 -1.89
N GLY A 103 -6.13 -9.89 -2.95
CA GLY A 103 -5.62 -9.63 -4.30
C GLY A 103 -4.20 -10.10 -4.57
N ALA A 104 -3.60 -10.93 -3.72
CA ALA A 104 -2.30 -11.53 -3.97
C ALA A 104 -2.37 -12.50 -5.16
N TRP A 105 -1.52 -12.31 -6.17
CA TRP A 105 -1.51 -13.17 -7.35
C TRP A 105 -0.98 -14.57 -7.02
N LYS A 106 -1.73 -15.60 -7.39
CA LYS A 106 -1.30 -17.00 -7.22
C LYS A 106 -0.01 -17.27 -7.99
N LEU A 107 0.11 -16.75 -9.20
CA LEU A 107 1.31 -16.87 -10.00
C LEU A 107 2.56 -16.37 -9.24
N ARG A 108 2.51 -15.17 -8.64
CA ARG A 108 3.65 -14.66 -7.85
C ARG A 108 3.97 -15.55 -6.66
N ASN A 109 2.96 -16.07 -5.97
CA ASN A 109 3.18 -16.95 -4.83
C ASN A 109 3.78 -18.30 -5.24
N ILE A 110 3.51 -18.79 -6.46
CA ILE A 110 4.24 -19.93 -7.04
C ILE A 110 5.73 -19.59 -7.20
N TYR A 111 6.06 -18.45 -7.79
CA TYR A 111 7.48 -18.06 -7.96
C TYR A 111 8.18 -17.85 -6.62
N ILE A 112 7.52 -17.24 -5.61
CA ILE A 112 8.09 -17.10 -4.27
C ILE A 112 8.36 -18.49 -3.65
N GLY A 113 7.51 -19.48 -3.88
CA GLY A 113 7.74 -20.86 -3.44
C GLY A 113 8.90 -21.56 -4.18
N LEU A 114 9.32 -21.02 -5.34
CA LEU A 114 10.37 -21.58 -6.19
C LEU A 114 11.70 -20.79 -6.14
N GLU A 115 11.72 -19.57 -5.58
CA GLU A 115 12.89 -18.69 -5.69
C GLU A 115 14.03 -19.03 -4.73
N GLU A 116 13.76 -19.84 -3.68
CA GLU A 116 14.77 -20.26 -2.70
C GLU A 116 14.41 -21.60 -2.03
N PRO A 117 15.38 -22.34 -1.50
CA PRO A 117 15.11 -23.52 -0.68
C PRO A 117 14.30 -23.15 0.58
N ARG A 118 13.22 -23.87 0.86
CA ARG A 118 12.34 -23.64 2.00
C ARG A 118 12.22 -24.89 2.88
N PRO A 119 11.92 -24.76 4.20
CA PRO A 119 11.88 -23.52 4.98
C PRO A 119 13.25 -23.16 5.57
N GLY A 120 13.43 -21.90 5.96
CA GLY A 120 14.53 -21.42 6.80
C GLY A 120 15.70 -20.76 6.07
N HIS A 121 16.87 -20.81 6.70
CA HIS A 121 18.11 -20.25 6.15
C HIS A 121 18.86 -21.34 5.37
N PRO A 122 18.88 -21.30 4.04
CA PRO A 122 19.45 -22.36 3.24
C PRO A 122 20.96 -22.40 3.37
N THR A 123 21.51 -23.61 3.46
CA THR A 123 22.94 -23.88 3.36
C THR A 123 23.41 -23.90 1.90
N GLN A 124 24.71 -23.94 1.68
CA GLN A 124 25.29 -24.10 0.33
C GLN A 124 24.80 -25.40 -0.34
N GLU A 125 24.63 -26.46 0.44
CA GLU A 125 24.13 -27.75 -0.04
C GLU A 125 22.66 -27.65 -0.45
N ASP A 126 21.82 -26.96 0.35
CA ASP A 126 20.42 -26.73 0.00
C ASP A 126 20.27 -25.96 -1.32
N TRP A 127 21.11 -24.94 -1.53
CA TRP A 127 21.15 -24.23 -2.81
C TRP A 127 21.58 -25.12 -3.97
N SER A 128 22.59 -25.99 -3.78
CA SER A 128 23.03 -26.91 -4.81
C SER A 128 21.90 -27.85 -5.26
N GLN A 129 21.24 -28.49 -4.28
CA GLN A 129 20.10 -29.37 -4.53
C GLN A 129 18.92 -28.66 -5.20
N HIS A 130 18.64 -27.42 -4.78
CA HIS A 130 17.60 -26.61 -5.36
C HIS A 130 17.86 -26.32 -6.86
N PHE A 131 19.08 -25.91 -7.22
CA PHE A 131 19.43 -25.70 -8.63
C PHE A 131 19.40 -26.99 -9.44
N GLU A 132 19.83 -28.10 -8.89
CA GLU A 132 19.74 -29.41 -9.55
C GLU A 132 18.29 -29.79 -9.88
N LEU A 133 17.34 -29.50 -8.98
CA LEU A 133 15.91 -29.73 -9.20
C LEU A 133 15.37 -28.84 -10.32
N LEU A 134 15.67 -27.54 -10.32
CA LEU A 134 15.22 -26.61 -11.35
C LEU A 134 15.83 -26.97 -12.72
N GLU A 135 17.12 -27.30 -12.78
CA GLU A 135 17.77 -27.72 -14.02
C GLU A 135 17.21 -29.06 -14.54
N ARG A 136 16.89 -30.00 -13.65
CA ARG A 136 16.22 -31.24 -14.01
C ARG A 136 14.84 -30.97 -14.60
N TRP A 137 14.06 -30.07 -14.00
CA TRP A 137 12.77 -29.62 -14.53
C TRP A 137 12.94 -29.02 -15.93
N GLN A 138 13.88 -28.09 -16.12
CA GLN A 138 14.13 -27.48 -17.41
C GLN A 138 14.50 -28.51 -18.49
N LYS A 139 15.29 -29.54 -18.15
CA LYS A 139 15.63 -30.64 -19.07
C LYS A 139 14.43 -31.51 -19.42
N GLN A 140 13.54 -31.77 -18.45
CA GLN A 140 12.34 -32.57 -18.66
C GLN A 140 11.26 -31.85 -19.43
N ASN A 141 11.10 -30.53 -19.23
CA ASN A 141 10.17 -29.68 -19.95
C ASN A 141 10.83 -28.41 -20.48
N PRO A 142 11.56 -28.49 -21.61
CA PRO A 142 12.21 -27.33 -22.21
C PRO A 142 11.26 -26.24 -22.69
N SER A 143 9.96 -26.56 -22.80
CA SER A 143 8.90 -25.61 -23.18
C SER A 143 8.25 -24.89 -22.01
N SER A 144 8.62 -25.23 -20.78
CA SER A 144 8.08 -24.56 -19.57
C SER A 144 8.37 -23.05 -19.64
N ILE A 145 7.34 -22.24 -19.38
CA ILE A 145 7.47 -20.80 -19.21
C ILE A 145 8.01 -20.49 -17.81
N THR A 146 7.72 -21.36 -16.85
CA THR A 146 7.93 -21.12 -15.42
C THR A 146 9.38 -21.31 -15.00
N VAL A 147 9.98 -22.44 -15.35
CA VAL A 147 11.30 -22.82 -14.81
C VAL A 147 12.44 -21.87 -15.16
N PRO A 148 12.57 -21.30 -16.38
CA PRO A 148 13.67 -20.37 -16.65
C PRO A 148 13.56 -19.07 -15.84
N ILE A 149 12.33 -18.61 -15.54
CA ILE A 149 12.11 -17.44 -14.69
C ILE A 149 12.43 -17.78 -13.24
N ALA A 150 11.95 -18.95 -12.74
CA ALA A 150 12.27 -19.42 -11.39
C ALA A 150 13.79 -19.59 -11.18
N LEU A 151 14.51 -20.13 -12.17
CA LEU A 151 15.98 -20.20 -12.14
C LEU A 151 16.62 -18.83 -12.00
N ALA A 152 16.17 -17.84 -12.78
CA ALA A 152 16.70 -16.48 -12.70
C ALA A 152 16.43 -15.84 -11.32
N GLU A 153 15.21 -15.96 -10.80
CA GLU A 153 14.88 -15.46 -9.44
C GLU A 153 15.71 -16.16 -8.37
N SER A 154 15.89 -17.48 -8.46
CA SER A 154 16.75 -18.23 -7.54
C SER A 154 18.20 -17.75 -7.57
N TYR A 155 18.77 -17.44 -8.74
CA TYR A 155 20.12 -16.87 -8.80
C TYR A 155 20.18 -15.47 -8.16
N VAL A 156 19.16 -14.63 -8.29
CA VAL A 156 19.11 -13.33 -7.62
C VAL A 156 19.04 -13.53 -6.10
N ARG A 157 18.14 -14.40 -5.61
CA ARG A 157 18.02 -14.70 -4.16
C ARG A 157 19.32 -15.25 -3.59
N TYR A 158 19.93 -16.18 -4.28
CA TYR A 158 21.24 -16.72 -3.91
C TYR A 158 22.34 -15.65 -3.93
N GLY A 159 22.20 -14.62 -4.79
CA GLY A 159 23.06 -13.43 -4.77
C GLY A 159 22.91 -12.63 -3.48
N TRP A 160 21.69 -12.35 -3.11
CA TRP A 160 21.37 -11.64 -1.87
C TRP A 160 21.78 -12.41 -0.61
N ASP A 161 21.62 -13.74 -0.61
CA ASP A 161 22.08 -14.62 0.47
C ASP A 161 23.60 -14.47 0.69
N ALA A 162 24.40 -14.50 -0.38
CA ALA A 162 25.85 -14.30 -0.28
C ALA A 162 26.27 -12.89 0.16
N ARG A 163 25.49 -11.86 -0.22
CA ARG A 163 25.71 -10.49 0.21
C ARG A 163 25.42 -10.33 1.70
N GLY A 164 24.39 -11.02 2.18
CA GLY A 164 23.87 -10.87 3.54
C GLY A 164 22.98 -9.62 3.70
N GLY A 165 22.31 -9.51 4.87
CA GLY A 165 21.35 -8.48 5.20
C GLY A 165 21.91 -7.15 5.71
N GLY A 166 23.26 -7.03 5.86
CA GLY A 166 23.90 -5.83 6.42
C GLY A 166 23.91 -4.63 5.47
N PHE A 167 24.26 -3.45 6.01
CA PHE A 167 24.50 -2.25 5.22
C PHE A 167 25.68 -2.44 4.25
N ALA A 168 25.73 -1.64 3.18
CA ALA A 168 26.70 -1.80 2.10
C ALA A 168 28.16 -1.78 2.56
N ASP A 169 28.48 -1.00 3.57
CA ASP A 169 29.82 -0.89 4.19
C ASP A 169 30.23 -2.12 5.03
N SER A 170 29.25 -2.93 5.46
CA SER A 170 29.49 -4.16 6.22
C SER A 170 29.61 -5.42 5.36
N VAL A 171 29.34 -5.33 4.04
CA VAL A 171 29.37 -6.45 3.11
C VAL A 171 30.79 -6.77 2.71
N SER A 172 31.18 -8.06 2.81
CA SER A 172 32.52 -8.52 2.41
C SER A 172 32.74 -8.40 0.89
N GLU A 173 33.99 -8.23 0.47
CA GLU A 173 34.36 -8.22 -0.94
C GLU A 173 33.90 -9.50 -1.66
N SER A 174 34.02 -10.66 -1.02
CA SER A 174 33.53 -11.94 -1.55
C SER A 174 32.01 -11.96 -1.69
N GLY A 175 31.26 -11.36 -0.75
CA GLY A 175 29.81 -11.23 -0.84
C GLY A 175 29.37 -10.42 -2.03
N TRP A 176 30.00 -9.26 -2.25
CA TRP A 176 29.74 -8.44 -3.46
C TRP A 176 30.07 -9.15 -4.76
N LYS A 177 31.22 -9.85 -4.80
CA LYS A 177 31.62 -10.62 -5.98
C LYS A 177 30.63 -11.72 -6.32
N LEU A 178 30.21 -12.53 -5.33
CA LEU A 178 29.25 -13.61 -5.53
C LEU A 178 27.88 -13.07 -5.95
N MET A 179 27.41 -11.96 -5.36
CA MET A 179 26.18 -11.30 -5.76
C MET A 179 26.24 -10.87 -7.23
N ALA A 180 27.31 -10.20 -7.65
CA ALA A 180 27.47 -9.76 -9.03
C ALA A 180 27.50 -10.93 -10.03
N GLU A 181 28.22 -12.01 -9.73
CA GLU A 181 28.30 -13.22 -10.57
C GLU A 181 26.93 -13.89 -10.70
N ARG A 182 26.18 -14.02 -9.61
CA ARG A 182 24.87 -14.67 -9.57
C ARG A 182 23.80 -13.81 -10.29
N ALA A 183 23.81 -12.50 -10.05
CA ALA A 183 22.93 -11.57 -10.78
C ALA A 183 23.22 -11.55 -12.30
N ALA A 184 24.48 -11.68 -12.71
CA ALA A 184 24.83 -11.81 -14.12
C ALA A 184 24.31 -13.11 -14.74
N LYS A 185 24.31 -14.23 -14.01
CA LYS A 185 23.70 -15.49 -14.47
C LYS A 185 22.18 -15.34 -14.62
N ALA A 186 21.51 -14.75 -13.63
CA ALA A 186 20.07 -14.49 -13.70
C ALA A 186 19.72 -13.66 -14.94
N ARG A 187 20.47 -12.58 -15.18
CA ARG A 187 20.31 -11.72 -16.34
C ARG A 187 20.46 -12.50 -17.66
N ALA A 188 21.52 -13.29 -17.77
CA ALA A 188 21.79 -14.07 -18.98
C ALA A 188 20.63 -15.04 -19.30
N ILE A 189 20.05 -15.71 -18.30
CA ILE A 189 18.89 -16.60 -18.48
C ILE A 189 17.68 -15.80 -18.99
N LEU A 190 17.38 -14.66 -18.40
CA LEU A 190 16.22 -13.84 -18.80
C LEU A 190 16.40 -13.24 -20.21
N GLU A 191 17.62 -12.82 -20.57
CA GLU A 191 17.93 -12.29 -21.91
C GLU A 191 17.87 -13.39 -22.96
N GLU A 192 18.37 -14.61 -22.68
CA GLU A 192 18.23 -15.77 -23.57
C GLU A 192 16.75 -16.11 -23.81
N LYS A 193 15.90 -15.93 -22.82
CA LYS A 193 14.46 -16.21 -22.87
C LYS A 193 13.62 -14.93 -22.98
N ALA A 194 14.10 -13.91 -23.69
CA ALA A 194 13.43 -12.61 -23.78
C ALA A 194 12.00 -12.65 -24.36
N GLU A 195 11.68 -13.68 -25.16
CA GLU A 195 10.32 -13.89 -25.68
C GLU A 195 9.29 -14.19 -24.57
N LEU A 196 9.73 -14.63 -23.39
CA LEU A 196 8.85 -14.87 -22.23
C LEU A 196 8.30 -13.57 -21.64
N ALA A 197 8.94 -12.41 -21.89
CA ALA A 197 8.41 -11.11 -21.55
C ALA A 197 7.01 -10.84 -22.13
N LYS A 198 6.67 -11.50 -23.25
CA LYS A 198 5.34 -11.41 -23.88
C LYS A 198 4.35 -12.45 -23.36
N LYS A 199 4.75 -13.30 -22.41
CA LYS A 199 3.97 -14.45 -21.95
C LYS A 199 3.77 -14.47 -20.44
N CYS A 200 4.68 -13.88 -19.66
CA CYS A 200 4.68 -13.99 -18.21
C CYS A 200 5.05 -12.67 -17.53
N PRO A 201 4.21 -12.15 -16.63
CA PRO A 201 4.51 -10.93 -15.88
C PRO A 201 5.77 -11.08 -15.00
N ASP A 202 6.00 -12.24 -14.39
CA ASP A 202 7.18 -12.44 -13.53
C ASP A 202 8.52 -12.34 -14.27
N TRP A 203 8.56 -12.46 -15.61
CA TRP A 203 9.78 -12.17 -16.36
C TRP A 203 10.25 -10.72 -16.13
N TYR A 204 9.32 -9.75 -16.14
CA TYR A 204 9.65 -8.35 -15.88
C TYR A 204 10.03 -8.13 -14.41
N LEU A 205 9.35 -8.80 -13.50
CA LEU A 205 9.67 -8.70 -12.08
C LEU A 205 11.06 -9.27 -11.78
N ALA A 206 11.38 -10.44 -12.31
CA ALA A 206 12.71 -11.04 -12.22
C ALA A 206 13.80 -10.12 -12.79
N MET A 207 13.53 -9.46 -13.91
CA MET A 207 14.47 -8.49 -14.50
C MET A 207 14.59 -7.21 -13.62
N GLN A 208 13.53 -6.75 -12.94
CA GLN A 208 13.63 -5.67 -11.95
C GLN A 208 14.48 -6.09 -10.74
N MET A 209 14.36 -7.34 -10.28
CA MET A 209 15.20 -7.88 -9.21
C MET A 209 16.69 -7.94 -9.65
N VAL A 210 16.97 -8.32 -10.89
CA VAL A 210 18.31 -8.24 -11.49
C VAL A 210 18.80 -6.80 -11.54
N ALA A 211 17.97 -5.87 -11.98
CA ALA A 211 18.31 -4.45 -12.05
C ALA A 211 18.72 -3.88 -10.68
N GLN A 212 17.99 -4.26 -9.63
CA GLN A 212 18.32 -3.89 -8.25
C GLN A 212 19.65 -4.51 -7.80
N ALA A 213 19.84 -5.81 -8.03
CA ALA A 213 21.07 -6.52 -7.67
C ALA A 213 22.31 -5.99 -8.40
N GLN A 214 22.16 -5.45 -9.61
CA GLN A 214 23.21 -4.86 -10.42
C GLN A 214 23.29 -3.33 -10.34
N SER A 215 22.47 -2.70 -9.50
CA SER A 215 22.41 -1.24 -9.31
C SER A 215 22.26 -0.47 -10.64
N TRP A 216 21.29 -0.86 -11.46
CA TRP A 216 21.01 -0.14 -12.72
C TRP A 216 20.59 1.30 -12.40
N ASP A 217 20.88 2.22 -13.34
CA ASP A 217 20.42 3.59 -13.15
C ASP A 217 18.89 3.69 -13.19
N LEU A 218 18.36 4.73 -12.53
CA LEU A 218 16.91 4.91 -12.35
C LEU A 218 16.18 5.03 -13.71
N ALA A 219 16.80 5.60 -14.74
CA ALA A 219 16.18 5.72 -16.06
C ALA A 219 15.98 4.35 -16.71
N GLN A 220 16.94 3.45 -16.57
CA GLN A 220 16.83 2.07 -17.06
C GLN A 220 15.75 1.29 -16.30
N VAL A 221 15.70 1.43 -14.97
CA VAL A 221 14.69 0.78 -14.12
C VAL A 221 13.28 1.28 -14.46
N ARG A 222 13.10 2.61 -14.61
CA ARG A 222 11.82 3.19 -15.04
C ARG A 222 11.40 2.72 -16.44
N ALA A 223 12.33 2.64 -17.40
CA ALA A 223 12.04 2.14 -18.74
C ALA A 223 11.61 0.66 -18.75
N LEU A 224 12.20 -0.17 -17.89
CA LEU A 224 11.77 -1.55 -17.69
C LEU A 224 10.36 -1.62 -17.05
N PHE A 225 10.12 -0.81 -16.02
CA PHE A 225 8.82 -0.71 -15.36
C PHE A 225 7.71 -0.30 -16.34
N GLU A 226 7.92 0.70 -17.19
CA GLU A 226 6.89 1.13 -18.15
C GLU A 226 6.51 0.00 -19.13
N LYS A 227 7.47 -0.81 -19.55
CA LYS A 227 7.20 -2.01 -20.37
C LYS A 227 6.40 -3.05 -19.59
N ALA A 228 6.75 -3.28 -18.34
CA ALA A 228 6.05 -4.22 -17.45
C ALA A 228 4.59 -3.78 -17.19
N ALA A 229 4.39 -2.51 -16.83
CA ALA A 229 3.08 -1.92 -16.58
C ALA A 229 2.19 -1.88 -17.84
N ALA A 230 2.78 -1.67 -19.02
CA ALA A 230 2.06 -1.76 -20.29
C ALA A 230 1.64 -3.20 -20.63
N PHE A 231 2.44 -4.21 -20.24
CA PHE A 231 2.14 -5.62 -20.47
C PHE A 231 1.01 -6.13 -19.55
N GLU A 232 1.13 -5.89 -18.23
CA GLU A 232 0.15 -6.34 -17.24
C GLU A 232 -0.05 -5.27 -16.16
N PRO A 233 -0.88 -4.25 -16.43
CA PRO A 233 -1.03 -3.11 -15.52
C PRO A 233 -1.60 -3.49 -14.14
N GLY A 234 -2.28 -4.63 -14.02
CA GLY A 234 -2.81 -5.13 -12.76
C GLY A 234 -1.81 -5.91 -11.91
N TYR A 235 -0.56 -6.09 -12.36
CA TYR A 235 0.45 -6.84 -11.61
C TYR A 235 1.17 -5.94 -10.62
N GLN A 236 0.60 -5.76 -9.41
CA GLN A 236 1.05 -4.79 -8.40
C GLN A 236 2.54 -4.90 -8.00
N TYR A 237 3.17 -6.04 -8.22
CA TYR A 237 4.55 -6.28 -7.79
C TYR A 237 5.57 -5.42 -8.53
N TYR A 238 5.32 -5.04 -9.80
CA TYR A 238 6.17 -4.09 -10.52
C TYR A 238 6.26 -2.74 -9.83
N TYR A 239 5.09 -2.26 -9.37
CA TYR A 239 4.96 -0.97 -8.71
C TYR A 239 5.60 -1.02 -7.32
N ARG A 240 5.41 -2.12 -6.59
CA ARG A 240 6.02 -2.33 -5.27
C ARG A 240 7.55 -2.37 -5.37
N THR A 241 8.09 -3.06 -6.36
CA THR A 241 9.54 -3.16 -6.59
C THR A 241 10.13 -1.81 -7.00
N LEU A 242 9.47 -1.04 -7.88
CA LEU A 242 9.95 0.30 -8.22
C LEU A 242 9.88 1.26 -7.03
N ALA A 243 8.81 1.21 -6.23
CA ALA A 243 8.70 2.02 -5.03
C ALA A 243 9.80 1.68 -4.00
N ASP A 244 10.16 0.38 -3.83
CA ASP A 244 11.31 0.00 -3.00
C ASP A 244 12.62 0.57 -3.56
N TYR A 245 12.82 0.54 -4.88
CA TYR A 245 14.00 1.11 -5.54
C TYR A 245 14.10 2.63 -5.39
N LEU A 246 12.98 3.32 -5.24
CA LEU A 246 12.88 4.76 -5.01
C LEU A 246 13.07 5.18 -3.54
N GLN A 247 13.42 4.26 -2.64
CA GLN A 247 13.78 4.63 -1.28
C GLN A 247 15.23 5.14 -1.19
N PRO A 248 15.56 6.00 -0.19
CA PRO A 248 16.91 6.55 0.01
C PRO A 248 18.00 5.49 0.18
N LYS A 249 17.66 4.29 0.66
CA LYS A 249 18.60 3.16 0.79
C LYS A 249 19.07 2.59 -0.55
N TRP A 250 18.42 2.97 -1.68
CA TRP A 250 18.75 2.54 -3.04
C TRP A 250 19.11 3.73 -3.94
N SER A 251 18.18 4.23 -4.72
CA SER A 251 18.44 5.25 -5.76
C SER A 251 17.49 6.44 -5.70
N GLY A 252 16.62 6.52 -4.71
CA GLY A 252 15.68 7.62 -4.52
C GLY A 252 16.05 8.54 -3.38
N GLU A 253 15.21 9.55 -3.20
CA GLU A 253 15.26 10.50 -2.10
C GLU A 253 14.04 10.30 -1.17
N GLU A 254 14.03 11.01 -0.05
CA GLU A 254 12.93 10.98 0.89
C GLU A 254 11.64 11.51 0.22
N GLY A 255 10.57 10.71 0.24
CA GLY A 255 9.30 11.03 -0.38
C GLY A 255 9.09 10.47 -1.80
N ASP A 256 10.14 10.13 -2.55
CA ASP A 256 10.03 9.66 -3.94
C ASP A 256 9.12 8.44 -4.10
N ALA A 257 9.19 7.50 -3.16
CA ALA A 257 8.35 6.29 -3.18
C ALA A 257 6.85 6.63 -2.97
N ALA A 258 6.54 7.61 -2.11
CA ALA A 258 5.18 8.04 -1.87
C ALA A 258 4.63 8.88 -3.05
N GLU A 259 5.45 9.75 -3.64
CA GLU A 259 5.09 10.50 -4.86
C GLU A 259 4.80 9.54 -6.01
N PHE A 260 5.64 8.54 -6.23
CA PHE A 260 5.40 7.51 -7.23
C PHE A 260 4.10 6.73 -6.95
N ALA A 261 3.79 6.41 -5.69
CA ALA A 261 2.53 5.74 -5.35
C ALA A 261 1.32 6.59 -5.72
N GLU A 262 1.37 7.91 -5.47
CA GLU A 262 0.33 8.86 -5.89
C GLU A 262 0.20 8.93 -7.42
N GLU A 263 1.31 9.06 -8.15
CA GLU A 263 1.31 9.08 -9.61
C GLU A 263 0.72 7.80 -10.20
N ALA A 264 1.18 6.63 -9.74
CA ALA A 264 0.72 5.33 -10.22
C ALA A 264 -0.77 5.13 -9.95
N ALA A 265 -1.23 5.45 -8.74
CA ALA A 265 -2.62 5.35 -8.36
C ALA A 265 -3.51 6.32 -9.15
N ASN A 266 -3.06 7.55 -9.40
CA ASN A 266 -3.79 8.53 -10.20
C ASN A 266 -3.87 8.11 -11.69
N ARG A 267 -2.83 7.46 -12.21
CA ARG A 267 -2.80 6.92 -13.59
C ARG A 267 -3.82 5.80 -13.76
N VAL A 268 -3.96 4.92 -12.76
CA VAL A 268 -4.94 3.82 -12.77
C VAL A 268 -6.35 4.37 -12.51
N GLY A 269 -6.51 5.24 -11.52
CA GLY A 269 -7.76 5.91 -11.17
C GLY A 269 -8.78 5.02 -10.44
N GLY A 270 -9.77 5.66 -9.81
CA GLY A 270 -10.87 5.00 -9.11
C GLY A 270 -10.42 4.06 -7.99
N ASP A 271 -11.29 3.10 -7.64
CA ASP A 271 -11.04 2.10 -6.59
C ASP A 271 -9.76 1.30 -6.89
N ASP A 272 -9.46 0.98 -8.15
CA ASP A 272 -8.26 0.23 -8.52
C ASP A 272 -6.96 1.02 -8.29
N GLY A 273 -7.01 2.33 -8.50
CA GLY A 273 -5.91 3.22 -8.16
C GLY A 273 -5.67 3.28 -6.65
N ASP A 274 -6.72 3.42 -5.85
CA ASP A 274 -6.60 3.46 -4.39
C ASP A 274 -6.13 2.09 -3.84
N ILE A 275 -6.58 0.98 -4.41
CA ILE A 275 -6.07 -0.37 -4.08
C ILE A 275 -4.56 -0.46 -4.37
N LEU A 276 -4.14 -0.01 -5.55
CA LEU A 276 -2.72 0.00 -5.92
C LEU A 276 -1.89 0.85 -4.95
N TYR A 277 -2.42 2.02 -4.56
CA TYR A 277 -1.80 2.87 -3.55
C TYR A 277 -1.56 2.13 -2.24
N PHE A 278 -2.59 1.44 -1.73
CA PHE A 278 -2.47 0.65 -0.51
C PHE A 278 -1.40 -0.44 -0.63
N TRP A 279 -1.37 -1.18 -1.75
CA TRP A 279 -0.36 -2.22 -1.95
C TRP A 279 1.07 -1.68 -2.05
N ILE A 280 1.26 -0.49 -2.63
CA ILE A 280 2.58 0.15 -2.67
C ILE A 280 2.99 0.60 -1.27
N ALA A 281 2.09 1.28 -0.55
CA ALA A 281 2.33 1.68 0.83
C ALA A 281 2.66 0.46 1.71
N ASP A 282 1.90 -0.64 1.61
CA ASP A 282 2.17 -1.90 2.30
C ASP A 282 3.58 -2.45 2.06
N ALA A 283 4.09 -2.34 0.83
CA ALA A 283 5.41 -2.84 0.49
C ALA A 283 6.56 -2.03 1.13
N ILE A 284 6.31 -0.73 1.38
CA ILE A 284 7.31 0.19 1.95
C ILE A 284 7.21 0.24 3.47
N VAL A 285 5.99 0.07 4.01
CA VAL A 285 5.72 0.08 5.45
C VAL A 285 6.42 -1.10 6.12
N CYS A 286 7.47 -0.82 6.88
CA CYS A 286 8.05 -1.77 7.81
C CYS A 286 7.68 -1.40 9.26
N GLY A 287 7.81 -2.32 10.20
CA GLY A 287 7.61 -2.04 11.64
C GLY A 287 8.67 -1.11 12.26
N CYS A 288 9.65 -0.66 11.47
CA CYS A 288 10.66 0.30 11.89
C CYS A 288 10.08 1.72 11.77
N GLN A 289 10.26 2.54 12.81
CA GLN A 289 9.85 3.94 12.84
C GLN A 289 10.73 4.79 11.90
N ASP A 290 10.54 4.61 10.59
CA ASP A 290 11.28 5.37 9.58
C ASP A 290 10.45 6.57 9.11
N PRO A 291 11.05 7.77 8.91
CA PRO A 291 10.38 8.94 8.35
C PRO A 291 9.65 8.71 7.01
N VAL A 292 10.00 7.65 6.29
CA VAL A 292 9.33 7.21 5.05
C VAL A 292 7.80 7.12 5.16
N TYR A 293 7.26 6.85 6.36
CA TYR A 293 5.80 6.80 6.59
C TYR A 293 5.08 8.13 6.55
N THR A 294 5.79 9.21 6.86
CA THR A 294 5.18 10.55 6.96
C THR A 294 4.69 11.08 5.62
N HIS A 295 5.18 10.49 4.51
CA HIS A 295 4.86 10.92 3.15
C HIS A 295 3.67 10.18 2.53
N PHE A 296 3.25 9.03 3.08
CA PHE A 296 2.08 8.32 2.57
C PHE A 296 0.76 8.92 3.10
N SER A 297 -0.23 9.07 2.21
CA SER A 297 -1.57 9.51 2.56
C SER A 297 -2.35 8.39 3.27
N TRP A 298 -2.47 8.46 4.59
CA TRP A 298 -3.30 7.52 5.34
C TRP A 298 -4.75 7.48 4.84
N PRO A 299 -5.44 8.62 4.60
CA PRO A 299 -6.81 8.58 4.08
C PRO A 299 -6.92 7.83 2.74
N ARG A 300 -5.91 7.90 1.87
CA ARG A 300 -5.89 7.17 0.61
C ARG A 300 -5.62 5.68 0.81
N ALA A 301 -4.67 5.33 1.67
CA ALA A 301 -4.40 3.94 2.03
C ALA A 301 -5.64 3.27 2.64
N GLN A 302 -6.39 3.97 3.50
CA GLN A 302 -7.64 3.50 4.09
C GLN A 302 -8.74 3.22 3.04
N LYS A 303 -8.89 4.11 2.05
CA LYS A 303 -9.80 3.88 0.91
C LYS A 303 -9.36 2.66 0.11
N GLY A 304 -8.07 2.55 -0.18
CA GLY A 304 -7.51 1.44 -0.92
C GLY A 304 -7.72 0.09 -0.23
N PHE A 305 -7.51 0.01 1.08
CA PHE A 305 -7.79 -1.18 1.88
C PHE A 305 -9.27 -1.57 1.80
N THR A 306 -10.18 -0.61 2.01
CA THR A 306 -11.63 -0.85 1.94
C THR A 306 -12.05 -1.34 0.54
N ALA A 307 -11.54 -0.70 -0.52
CA ALA A 307 -11.82 -1.10 -1.90
C ALA A 307 -11.24 -2.48 -2.21
N MET A 308 -10.06 -2.80 -1.69
CA MET A 308 -9.41 -4.10 -1.84
C MET A 308 -10.24 -5.22 -1.21
N GLU A 309 -10.70 -5.06 0.04
CA GLU A 309 -11.56 -6.05 0.69
C GLU A 309 -12.88 -6.25 -0.07
N LYS A 310 -13.49 -5.18 -0.56
CA LYS A 310 -14.71 -5.24 -1.37
C LYS A 310 -14.48 -6.00 -2.67
N LYS A 311 -13.34 -5.83 -3.33
CA LYS A 311 -13.05 -6.41 -4.65
C LYS A 311 -12.53 -7.84 -4.57
N TYR A 312 -11.65 -8.13 -3.61
CA TYR A 312 -10.91 -9.39 -3.55
C TYR A 312 -11.18 -10.22 -2.29
N GLY A 313 -11.97 -9.70 -1.35
CA GLY A 313 -12.15 -10.32 -0.04
C GLY A 313 -11.07 -9.90 0.96
N SER A 314 -11.28 -10.26 2.21
CA SER A 314 -10.35 -9.99 3.30
C SER A 314 -9.08 -10.83 3.18
N SER A 315 -7.97 -10.32 3.70
CA SER A 315 -6.73 -11.08 3.89
C SER A 315 -6.15 -10.72 5.25
N MET A 316 -5.89 -11.72 6.09
CA MET A 316 -5.39 -11.50 7.45
C MET A 316 -4.02 -10.79 7.44
N LEU A 317 -3.17 -11.10 6.46
CA LEU A 317 -1.91 -10.38 6.25
C LEU A 317 -2.13 -8.88 6.06
N PHE A 318 -3.09 -8.49 5.19
CA PHE A 318 -3.38 -7.08 4.94
C PHE A 318 -4.18 -6.40 6.05
N VAL A 319 -4.93 -7.15 6.87
CA VAL A 319 -5.54 -6.62 8.10
C VAL A 319 -4.44 -6.23 9.10
N ASN A 320 -3.38 -7.04 9.24
CA ASN A 320 -2.20 -6.70 10.04
C ASN A 320 -1.49 -5.43 9.52
N SER A 321 -1.28 -5.34 8.20
CA SER A 321 -0.69 -4.15 7.57
C SER A 321 -1.54 -2.89 7.79
N TYR A 322 -2.86 -3.02 7.66
CA TYR A 322 -3.79 -1.92 7.90
C TYR A 322 -3.75 -1.44 9.35
N ALA A 323 -3.74 -2.37 10.32
CA ALA A 323 -3.64 -2.03 11.73
C ALA A 323 -2.33 -1.29 12.04
N LEU A 324 -1.20 -1.73 11.46
CA LEU A 324 0.09 -1.08 11.60
C LEU A 324 0.09 0.33 11.00
N MET A 325 -0.45 0.50 9.79
CA MET A 325 -0.56 1.82 9.16
C MET A 325 -1.46 2.77 9.95
N ALA A 326 -2.61 2.28 10.45
CA ALA A 326 -3.52 3.04 11.28
C ALA A 326 -2.83 3.53 12.57
N THR A 327 -2.08 2.64 13.23
CA THR A 327 -1.32 2.94 14.44
C THR A 327 -0.24 4.00 14.16
N ASN A 328 0.55 3.83 13.08
CA ASN A 328 1.59 4.79 12.70
C ASN A 328 1.01 6.16 12.31
N SER A 329 -0.25 6.20 11.86
CA SER A 329 -0.97 7.41 11.51
C SER A 329 -1.76 8.02 12.69
N ASP A 330 -1.58 7.50 13.90
CA ASP A 330 -2.32 7.90 15.11
C ASP A 330 -3.86 7.80 14.94
N ASP A 331 -4.34 6.88 14.09
CA ASP A 331 -5.77 6.61 13.89
C ASP A 331 -6.22 5.38 14.66
N MET A 332 -6.40 5.53 15.97
CA MET A 332 -6.82 4.42 16.84
C MET A 332 -8.26 4.00 16.60
N VAL A 333 -9.10 4.88 16.05
CA VAL A 333 -10.48 4.54 15.65
C VAL A 333 -10.50 3.52 14.52
N ALA A 334 -9.53 3.58 13.63
CA ALA A 334 -9.34 2.59 12.56
C ALA A 334 -8.55 1.36 13.05
N ALA A 335 -7.57 1.56 13.93
CA ALA A 335 -6.70 0.49 14.42
C ALA A 335 -7.44 -0.52 15.33
N ASP A 336 -8.23 -0.07 16.30
CA ASP A 336 -8.89 -0.94 17.28
C ASP A 336 -9.79 -2.03 16.64
N PRO A 337 -10.69 -1.72 15.68
CA PRO A 337 -11.43 -2.75 14.98
C PRO A 337 -10.55 -3.73 14.21
N ALA A 338 -9.44 -3.27 13.64
CA ALA A 338 -8.51 -4.12 12.93
C ALA A 338 -7.80 -5.09 13.90
N PHE A 339 -7.33 -4.62 15.06
CA PHE A 339 -6.77 -5.49 16.09
C PHE A 339 -7.76 -6.53 16.60
N LYS A 340 -9.04 -6.17 16.74
CA LYS A 340 -10.09 -7.13 17.13
C LYS A 340 -10.31 -8.21 16.06
N ARG A 341 -10.15 -7.86 14.78
CA ARG A 341 -10.21 -8.84 13.68
C ARG A 341 -8.99 -9.75 13.65
N ILE A 342 -7.81 -9.21 13.92
CA ILE A 342 -6.55 -9.99 13.96
C ILE A 342 -6.64 -11.07 15.05
N GLY A 343 -7.12 -10.73 16.26
CA GLY A 343 -7.16 -11.68 17.36
C GLY A 343 -5.78 -12.27 17.67
N ASP A 344 -5.62 -13.58 17.44
CA ASP A 344 -4.36 -14.30 17.62
C ASP A 344 -3.55 -14.46 16.31
N GLU A 345 -4.11 -14.02 15.17
CA GLU A 345 -3.51 -14.08 13.83
C GLU A 345 -2.56 -12.90 13.54
N TRP A 346 -1.70 -12.58 14.49
CA TRP A 346 -0.74 -11.49 14.33
C TRP A 346 0.48 -11.90 13.49
N ASP A 347 0.92 -10.99 12.60
CA ASP A 347 2.05 -11.20 11.71
C ASP A 347 3.37 -10.79 12.39
N LYS A 348 4.27 -11.77 12.57
CA LYS A 348 5.59 -11.54 13.18
C LYS A 348 6.44 -10.54 12.38
N ASP A 349 6.35 -10.56 11.07
CA ASP A 349 7.15 -9.68 10.21
C ASP A 349 6.70 -8.22 10.31
N ARG A 350 5.41 -8.00 10.65
CA ARG A 350 4.84 -6.66 10.87
C ARG A 350 5.08 -6.14 12.27
N TRP A 351 4.95 -6.99 13.28
CA TRP A 351 4.93 -6.58 14.68
C TRP A 351 6.23 -6.90 15.44
N GLY A 352 7.10 -7.73 14.87
CA GLY A 352 8.36 -8.18 15.47
C GLY A 352 8.15 -9.15 16.62
N THR A 353 7.43 -8.75 17.67
CA THR A 353 7.16 -9.58 18.85
C THR A 353 5.68 -9.53 19.24
N GLU A 354 5.22 -10.59 19.92
CA GLU A 354 3.87 -10.65 20.48
C GLU A 354 3.61 -9.52 21.49
N ASP A 355 4.60 -9.16 22.29
CA ASP A 355 4.49 -8.07 23.26
C ASP A 355 4.32 -6.72 22.56
N SER A 356 5.01 -6.48 21.45
CA SER A 356 4.83 -5.28 20.61
C SER A 356 3.42 -5.22 20.06
N PHE A 357 2.92 -6.32 19.48
CA PHE A 357 1.55 -6.43 18.99
C PHE A 357 0.51 -6.14 20.09
N LYS A 358 0.62 -6.83 21.23
CA LYS A 358 -0.29 -6.65 22.38
C LYS A 358 -0.25 -5.23 22.91
N GLY A 359 0.93 -4.65 23.03
CA GLY A 359 1.09 -3.26 23.49
C GLY A 359 0.36 -2.27 22.60
N GLN A 360 0.51 -2.37 21.28
CA GLN A 360 -0.18 -1.50 20.33
C GLN A 360 -1.70 -1.73 20.31
N ARG A 361 -2.14 -2.97 20.40
CA ARG A 361 -3.56 -3.34 20.52
C ARG A 361 -4.19 -2.68 21.76
N ASP A 362 -3.54 -2.79 22.91
CA ASP A 362 -4.07 -2.27 24.18
C ASP A 362 -4.12 -0.73 24.18
N ILE A 363 -3.11 -0.07 23.57
CA ILE A 363 -3.13 1.39 23.34
C ILE A 363 -4.30 1.77 22.42
N ALA A 364 -4.51 1.06 21.32
CA ALA A 364 -5.59 1.31 20.39
C ALA A 364 -6.95 1.17 21.08
N ALA A 365 -7.17 0.10 21.84
CA ALA A 365 -8.41 -0.13 22.60
C ALA A 365 -8.69 0.97 23.62
N GLN A 366 -7.65 1.52 24.26
CA GLN A 366 -7.78 2.60 25.24
C GLN A 366 -8.09 3.95 24.58
N LEU A 367 -7.41 4.27 23.46
CA LEU A 367 -7.49 5.61 22.85
C LEU A 367 -8.62 5.74 21.83
N ALA A 368 -9.05 4.65 21.17
CA ALA A 368 -10.09 4.70 20.14
C ALA A 368 -11.40 5.35 20.60
N PRO A 369 -11.96 5.05 21.79
CA PRO A 369 -13.18 5.71 22.25
C PRO A 369 -13.01 7.22 22.46
N MET A 370 -11.82 7.63 22.92
CA MET A 370 -11.50 9.04 23.15
C MET A 370 -11.39 9.79 21.80
N GLN A 371 -10.66 9.24 20.83
CA GLN A 371 -10.56 9.81 19.50
C GLN A 371 -11.90 9.83 18.76
N ALA A 372 -12.72 8.77 18.90
CA ALA A 372 -14.05 8.73 18.30
C ALA A 372 -14.96 9.85 18.87
N LYS A 373 -14.90 10.07 20.17
CA LYS A 373 -15.62 11.17 20.83
C LYS A 373 -15.13 12.53 20.32
N ALA A 374 -13.81 12.72 20.22
CA ALA A 374 -13.21 13.95 19.70
C ALA A 374 -13.63 14.23 18.26
N ARG A 375 -13.59 13.22 17.38
CA ARG A 375 -14.03 13.34 15.98
C ARG A 375 -15.52 13.69 15.85
N ALA A 376 -16.38 13.04 16.64
CA ALA A 376 -17.82 13.35 16.67
C ALA A 376 -18.06 14.79 17.14
N PHE A 377 -17.31 15.21 18.15
CA PHE A 377 -17.35 16.58 18.64
C PHE A 377 -16.92 17.58 17.57
N HIS A 378 -15.80 17.29 16.89
CA HIS A 378 -15.27 18.13 15.80
C HIS A 378 -16.27 18.29 14.67
N ALA A 379 -16.87 17.20 14.20
CA ALA A 379 -17.86 17.23 13.13
C ALA A 379 -19.08 18.10 13.47
N GLU A 380 -19.57 18.00 14.73
CA GLU A 380 -20.69 18.84 15.20
C GLU A 380 -20.28 20.30 15.33
N ALA A 381 -19.08 20.55 15.89
CA ALA A 381 -18.55 21.89 16.05
C ALA A 381 -18.35 22.60 14.71
N GLU A 382 -17.81 21.90 13.73
CA GLU A 382 -17.63 22.42 12.36
C GLU A 382 -18.98 22.80 11.73
N ALA A 383 -19.98 21.91 11.86
CA ALA A 383 -21.34 22.20 11.37
C ALA A 383 -21.93 23.43 12.04
N ASN A 384 -21.76 23.59 13.36
CA ASN A 384 -22.20 24.77 14.09
C ASN A 384 -21.52 26.05 13.57
N MET A 385 -20.20 26.01 13.38
CA MET A 385 -19.41 27.17 12.92
C MET A 385 -19.74 27.61 11.49
N LYS A 386 -20.21 26.68 10.62
CA LYS A 386 -20.69 26.97 9.27
C LYS A 386 -22.06 27.68 9.28
N SER A 387 -22.81 27.63 10.39
CA SER A 387 -24.10 28.31 10.52
C SER A 387 -23.94 29.82 10.71
N ALA A 388 -24.98 30.61 10.36
CA ALA A 388 -25.00 32.06 10.59
C ALA A 388 -24.97 32.39 12.09
N GLU A 389 -25.70 31.61 12.90
CA GLU A 389 -25.76 31.76 14.37
C GLU A 389 -24.40 31.46 15.02
N GLY A 390 -23.70 30.41 14.53
CA GLY A 390 -22.39 30.06 15.06
C GLY A 390 -21.34 31.12 14.78
N ARG A 391 -21.34 31.68 13.57
CA ARG A 391 -20.44 32.81 13.25
C ARG A 391 -20.73 34.04 14.10
N ALA A 392 -22.00 34.39 14.33
CA ALA A 392 -22.36 35.51 15.21
C ALA A 392 -21.96 35.25 16.65
N TYR A 393 -22.14 34.02 17.13
CA TYR A 393 -21.72 33.64 18.48
C TYR A 393 -20.19 33.69 18.64
N ARG A 394 -19.41 33.29 17.63
CA ARG A 394 -17.96 33.35 17.64
C ARG A 394 -17.46 34.81 17.90
N VAL A 395 -18.03 35.79 17.22
CA VAL A 395 -17.66 37.19 17.39
C VAL A 395 -17.82 37.66 18.85
N ALA A 396 -18.87 37.18 19.55
CA ALA A 396 -19.08 37.50 20.96
C ALA A 396 -18.18 36.69 21.92
N PHE A 397 -17.76 35.50 21.50
CA PHE A 397 -16.95 34.57 22.26
C PHE A 397 -15.47 34.94 22.31
N ASP A 398 -14.88 35.30 21.18
CA ASP A 398 -13.41 35.52 21.02
C ASP A 398 -12.82 36.52 22.03
N PRO A 399 -13.46 37.68 22.33
CA PRO A 399 -12.93 38.61 23.34
C PRO A 399 -12.89 38.01 24.75
N LYS A 400 -13.72 37.01 25.03
CA LYS A 400 -13.76 36.30 26.33
C LYS A 400 -12.70 35.20 26.40
N LEU A 401 -12.36 34.59 25.26
CA LEU A 401 -11.29 33.61 25.17
C LEU A 401 -9.92 34.26 25.47
N ALA A 402 -9.69 35.47 25.04
CA ALA A 402 -8.45 36.21 25.26
C ALA A 402 -8.07 36.31 26.76
N VAL A 403 -9.06 36.28 27.68
CA VAL A 403 -8.82 36.25 29.14
C VAL A 403 -8.03 34.98 29.56
N PHE A 404 -8.22 33.87 28.86
CA PHE A 404 -7.52 32.61 29.12
C PHE A 404 -6.21 32.50 28.35
N GLU A 405 -6.09 33.18 27.22
CA GLU A 405 -4.90 33.15 26.35
C GLU A 405 -3.76 34.01 26.89
N GLN A 406 -4.07 35.24 27.36
CA GLN A 406 -3.07 36.21 27.81
C GLN A 406 -2.16 35.71 28.95
N PRO A 407 -2.67 35.01 29.99
CA PRO A 407 -1.80 34.48 31.04
C PRO A 407 -0.84 33.38 30.56
N CYS A 408 -1.15 32.78 29.41
CA CYS A 408 -0.43 31.63 28.89
C CYS A 408 0.66 31.98 27.86
N VAL A 409 0.83 33.24 27.50
CA VAL A 409 1.79 33.70 26.47
C VAL A 409 3.23 33.26 26.79
N SER A 410 3.61 33.20 28.09
CA SER A 410 4.93 32.71 28.50
C SER A 410 5.19 31.21 28.18
N GLU A 411 4.13 30.44 27.96
CA GLU A 411 4.19 29.01 27.66
C GLU A 411 4.37 28.72 26.16
N ILE A 412 4.46 29.73 25.28
CA ILE A 412 4.67 29.56 23.83
C ILE A 412 6.07 28.95 23.54
N ASN A 413 7.04 29.08 24.44
CA ASN A 413 8.36 28.39 24.54
C ASN A 413 8.89 27.69 23.28
N GLY A 414 8.99 28.41 22.14
CA GLY A 414 9.58 27.86 20.91
C GLY A 414 8.66 27.00 20.06
N ASP A 415 7.41 26.76 20.49
CA ASP A 415 6.39 26.12 19.67
C ASP A 415 5.21 27.08 19.41
N PRO A 416 5.31 27.95 18.38
CA PRO A 416 4.26 28.88 17.99
C PRO A 416 3.21 28.24 17.07
N SER A 417 3.15 26.91 16.99
CA SER A 417 2.25 26.21 16.06
C SER A 417 0.80 26.55 16.33
N LYS A 418 0.06 26.79 15.26
CA LYS A 418 -1.41 26.91 15.32
C LYS A 418 -2.01 25.59 15.75
N PHE A 419 -3.10 25.69 16.51
CA PHE A 419 -3.85 24.50 16.93
C PHE A 419 -5.35 24.79 16.99
N GLU A 420 -6.12 23.72 16.92
CA GLU A 420 -7.57 23.76 17.08
C GLU A 420 -7.93 23.40 18.52
N LEU A 421 -8.66 24.30 19.18
CA LEU A 421 -9.25 24.08 20.50
C LEU A 421 -10.73 23.83 20.30
N LEU A 422 -11.19 22.65 20.72
CA LEU A 422 -12.59 22.27 20.71
C LEU A 422 -13.21 22.63 22.06
N VAL A 423 -14.28 23.41 22.06
CA VAL A 423 -14.95 23.89 23.29
C VAL A 423 -16.43 23.58 23.23
N GLU A 424 -16.95 23.02 24.31
CA GLU A 424 -18.39 22.87 24.54
C GLU A 424 -18.87 23.90 25.54
N VAL A 425 -19.85 24.72 25.15
CA VAL A 425 -20.43 25.74 25.99
C VAL A 425 -21.85 25.35 26.42
N GLY A 426 -22.07 25.37 27.73
CA GLY A 426 -23.32 25.06 28.35
C GLY A 426 -24.29 26.26 28.46
N GLU A 427 -25.44 25.99 29.03
CA GLU A 427 -26.63 26.87 29.06
C GLU A 427 -26.39 28.31 29.53
N ARG A 428 -25.45 28.50 30.47
CA ARG A 428 -25.15 29.80 31.05
C ARG A 428 -23.84 30.43 30.57
N GLY A 429 -23.23 29.86 29.55
CA GLY A 429 -21.89 30.28 29.08
C GLY A 429 -20.74 29.66 29.88
N ALA A 430 -20.98 28.59 30.64
CA ALA A 430 -19.91 27.78 31.20
C ALA A 430 -19.31 26.90 30.13
N ALA A 431 -17.96 26.78 30.06
CA ALA A 431 -17.33 25.79 29.20
C ALA A 431 -17.33 24.42 29.89
N ASN A 432 -18.16 23.51 29.43
CA ASN A 432 -18.26 22.17 29.99
C ASN A 432 -17.08 21.27 29.63
N GLU A 433 -16.50 21.50 28.47
CA GLU A 433 -15.39 20.70 27.93
C GLU A 433 -14.48 21.59 27.04
N ALA A 434 -13.16 21.40 27.14
CA ALA A 434 -12.18 22.00 26.26
C ALA A 434 -11.05 21.01 26.02
N HIS A 435 -10.76 20.64 24.75
CA HIS A 435 -9.69 19.71 24.38
C HIS A 435 -9.13 19.99 22.97
N THR A 436 -8.04 19.33 22.61
CA THR A 436 -7.45 19.35 21.29
C THR A 436 -7.47 17.93 20.70
N GLU A 437 -7.55 17.80 19.37
CA GLU A 437 -7.46 16.48 18.72
C GLU A 437 -6.04 15.89 18.76
N LYS A 438 -5.04 16.77 18.69
CA LYS A 438 -3.63 16.40 18.76
C LYS A 438 -3.07 16.63 20.17
N ARG A 439 -1.91 16.06 20.45
CA ARG A 439 -1.19 16.31 21.70
C ARG A 439 -1.01 17.81 21.89
N PRO A 440 -1.52 18.40 22.99
CA PRO A 440 -1.49 19.84 23.19
C PRO A 440 -0.07 20.35 23.45
N THR A 441 0.24 21.54 22.90
CA THR A 441 1.42 22.31 23.27
C THR A 441 1.35 22.83 24.71
N GLY A 442 2.44 23.37 25.25
CA GLY A 442 2.45 24.00 26.58
C GLY A 442 1.41 25.11 26.67
N PHE A 443 1.34 25.97 25.64
CA PHE A 443 0.36 27.04 25.54
C PHE A 443 -1.08 26.52 25.52
N ALA A 444 -1.39 25.54 24.65
CA ALA A 444 -2.72 24.95 24.56
C ALA A 444 -3.16 24.30 25.88
N MET A 445 -2.23 23.59 26.55
CA MET A 445 -2.48 22.99 27.86
C MET A 445 -2.77 24.04 28.92
N CYS A 446 -2.07 25.17 28.91
CA CYS A 446 -2.31 26.27 29.84
C CYS A 446 -3.72 26.88 29.64
N VAL A 447 -4.11 27.16 28.38
CA VAL A 447 -5.44 27.70 28.04
C VAL A 447 -6.53 26.74 28.51
N MET A 448 -6.42 25.46 28.22
CA MET A 448 -7.38 24.42 28.64
C MET A 448 -7.49 24.35 30.18
N LYS A 449 -6.36 24.40 30.90
CA LYS A 449 -6.36 24.41 32.36
C LYS A 449 -7.09 25.65 32.93
N GLY A 450 -6.90 26.81 32.30
CA GLY A 450 -7.61 28.05 32.68
C GLY A 450 -9.13 27.90 32.53
N ILE A 451 -9.57 27.42 31.38
CA ILE A 451 -10.99 27.16 31.09
C ILE A 451 -11.57 26.14 32.09
N TYR A 452 -10.85 25.04 32.34
CA TYR A 452 -11.26 24.02 33.28
C TYR A 452 -11.35 24.56 34.73
N ALA A 453 -10.42 25.43 35.14
CA ALA A 453 -10.44 26.05 36.44
C ALA A 453 -11.68 26.96 36.61
N ALA A 454 -12.09 27.69 35.60
CA ALA A 454 -13.34 28.46 35.58
C ALA A 454 -14.58 27.56 35.71
N TYR A 455 -14.59 26.42 35.01
CA TYR A 455 -15.66 25.42 35.12
C TYR A 455 -15.79 24.87 36.57
N VAL A 456 -14.68 24.49 37.19
CA VAL A 456 -14.65 23.97 38.56
C VAL A 456 -15.20 25.01 39.55
N LYS A 457 -14.89 26.29 39.33
CA LYS A 457 -15.40 27.40 40.13
C LYS A 457 -16.84 27.78 39.79
N LYS A 458 -17.48 27.09 38.86
CA LYS A 458 -18.84 27.40 38.37
C LYS A 458 -18.96 28.80 37.74
N GLU A 459 -17.89 29.33 37.20
CA GLU A 459 -17.88 30.59 36.47
C GLU A 459 -18.51 30.42 35.09
N THR A 460 -19.12 31.50 34.58
CA THR A 460 -19.75 31.52 33.24
C THR A 460 -19.10 32.60 32.37
N PRO A 461 -17.83 32.39 31.95
CA PRO A 461 -17.03 33.43 31.34
C PRO A 461 -17.46 33.77 29.91
N PHE A 462 -18.21 32.89 29.25
CA PHE A 462 -18.62 33.03 27.86
C PHE A 462 -20.06 33.52 27.69
N PRO A 463 -20.42 34.07 26.53
CA PRO A 463 -21.80 34.43 26.23
C PRO A 463 -22.73 33.19 26.28
N ARG A 464 -24.03 33.41 26.50
CA ARG A 464 -25.02 32.35 26.38
C ARG A 464 -25.06 31.86 24.92
N PRO A 465 -24.92 30.54 24.67
CA PRO A 465 -24.90 29.99 23.29
C PRO A 465 -26.30 29.96 22.68
N PRO A 466 -26.40 29.93 21.32
CA PRO A 466 -27.69 29.89 20.62
C PRO A 466 -28.46 28.58 20.82
N LYS A 467 -27.76 27.48 21.09
CA LYS A 467 -28.31 26.16 21.47
C LYS A 467 -27.45 25.53 22.56
N VAL A 468 -27.95 24.54 23.25
CA VAL A 468 -27.25 23.89 24.38
C VAL A 468 -27.28 22.35 24.21
N PRO A 469 -26.16 21.68 24.31
CA PRO A 469 -24.79 22.23 24.33
C PRO A 469 -24.42 22.87 22.99
N PHE A 470 -23.46 23.79 22.99
CA PHE A 470 -22.93 24.40 21.78
C PHE A 470 -21.44 24.08 21.63
N ARG A 471 -21.10 23.31 20.64
CA ARG A 471 -19.74 22.90 20.35
C ARG A 471 -19.12 23.80 19.29
N MET A 472 -17.88 24.22 19.51
CA MET A 472 -17.12 25.10 18.62
C MET A 472 -15.71 24.59 18.38
N ILE A 473 -15.17 24.94 17.22
CA ILE A 473 -13.76 24.85 16.89
C ILE A 473 -13.18 26.26 16.90
N LEU A 474 -12.10 26.42 17.65
CA LEU A 474 -11.37 27.68 17.77
C LEU A 474 -9.98 27.46 17.19
N GLU A 475 -9.73 28.01 16.02
CA GLU A 475 -8.36 28.08 15.49
C GLU A 475 -7.60 29.17 16.26
N ILE A 476 -6.58 28.75 17.01
CA ILE A 476 -5.75 29.65 17.84
C ILE A 476 -4.36 29.73 17.18
N ASP A 477 -3.94 30.97 16.94
CA ASP A 477 -2.61 31.30 16.43
C ASP A 477 -1.82 32.02 17.51
N PRO A 478 -0.94 31.34 18.26
CA PRO A 478 -0.16 31.95 19.33
C PRO A 478 0.73 33.12 18.89
N THR A 479 1.08 33.17 17.59
CA THR A 479 1.93 34.23 17.06
C THR A 479 1.24 35.60 17.08
N THR A 480 -0.09 35.63 16.99
CA THR A 480 -0.89 36.86 17.05
C THR A 480 -0.92 37.48 18.44
N LEU A 481 -0.70 36.67 19.48
CA LEU A 481 -0.73 37.10 20.88
C LEU A 481 0.62 37.68 21.33
N SER A 482 1.72 37.23 20.73
CA SER A 482 3.07 37.74 21.01
C SER A 482 3.35 39.11 20.39
N ALA A 483 2.60 39.48 19.33
CA ALA A 483 2.75 40.76 18.62
C ALA A 483 2.05 41.95 19.33
N ALA A 484 1.26 41.67 20.35
CA ALA A 484 0.50 42.72 21.09
C ALA A 484 1.26 43.33 22.29
N LYS A 485 2.58 43.11 22.37
CA LYS A 485 3.50 43.78 23.27
C LYS A 485 4.27 44.86 22.53
#